data_4fd2c390064949665ac0dbb044ecad73
#
_entry.id   4fd2c390064949665ac0dbb044ecad73
#
_cell.length_a   1.000
_cell.length_b   1.000
_cell.length_c   1.000
_cell.angle_alpha   90.00
_cell.angle_beta   90.00
_cell.angle_gamma   90.00
#
_symmetry.space_group_name_H-M   'P 1'
#
loop_
_entity.id
_entity.type
_entity.pdbx_description
1 polymer ?
#
loop_
_entity_poly.entity_id
_entity_poly.type
_entity_poly.pdbx_seq_one_letter_code
_entity_poly.pdbx_strand_id
1 'polypeptide(L)'
;MIRVVVDDLAFLPSDAIVRPATTRLDPTTPAVRRLEQVGGPEFTAHMRLQKELAVGAAVVTAGGGDLPAEFVIHAVIRSDTEPVTREGVARAWQSALERAREWEFARLTVPPLGTGAGNLAVEDAAEVMVQVLKVHGGSAAFPADVAIVVETPEDREAFEAALQRRGAAEW
;
A
#
# COMPACT_ATOMS: atom_id res chain seq x y z
N MET A 1 7.05 -12.62 6.58
CA MET A 1 6.24 -12.41 7.81
C MET A 1 5.26 -11.27 7.60
N ILE A 2 4.02 -11.42 8.03
CA ILE A 2 3.02 -10.36 7.96
C ILE A 2 2.73 -9.89 9.38
N ARG A 3 2.78 -8.58 9.62
CA ARG A 3 2.42 -7.99 10.91
C ARG A 3 1.56 -6.76 10.70
N VAL A 4 0.75 -6.45 11.70
CA VAL A 4 -0.09 -5.26 11.71
C VAL A 4 0.37 -4.37 12.86
N VAL A 5 0.69 -3.13 12.57
CA VAL A 5 1.21 -2.19 13.56
C VAL A 5 0.41 -0.89 13.56
N VAL A 6 0.20 -0.32 14.74
CA VAL A 6 -0.36 1.02 14.90
C VAL A 6 0.80 2.00 14.93
N ASP A 7 0.99 2.74 13.85
CA ASP A 7 2.13 3.65 13.71
C ASP A 7 1.83 4.70 12.63
N ASP A 8 2.80 5.56 12.34
CA ASP A 8 2.74 6.50 11.23
C ASP A 8 3.56 5.97 10.06
N LEU A 9 2.91 5.77 8.93
CA LEU A 9 3.52 5.26 7.70
C LEU A 9 4.73 6.10 7.24
N ALA A 10 4.68 7.41 7.49
CA ALA A 10 5.73 8.34 7.07
C ALA A 10 7.04 8.19 7.85
N PHE A 11 7.04 7.42 8.94
CA PHE A 11 8.21 7.31 9.83
C PHE A 11 8.68 5.87 10.09
N LEU A 12 7.96 4.87 9.61
CA LEU A 12 8.33 3.47 9.82
C LEU A 12 9.30 2.99 8.72
N PRO A 13 10.52 2.56 9.06
CA PRO A 13 11.51 2.16 8.05
C PRO A 13 11.13 0.90 7.27
N SER A 14 11.42 0.93 5.96
CA SER A 14 11.25 -0.21 5.04
C SER A 14 12.12 -0.01 3.80
N ASP A 15 12.14 -1.00 2.91
CA ASP A 15 12.79 -0.85 1.60
C ASP A 15 11.92 -0.02 0.67
N ALA A 16 10.60 -0.23 0.73
CA ALA A 16 9.64 0.55 -0.03
C ALA A 16 8.35 0.75 0.76
N ILE A 17 7.74 1.93 0.60
CA ILE A 17 6.43 2.27 1.12
C ILE A 17 5.42 2.09 0.00
N VAL A 18 4.38 1.28 0.21
CA VAL A 18 3.26 1.19 -0.72
C VAL A 18 2.21 2.22 -0.30
N ARG A 19 1.77 3.05 -1.23
CA ARG A 19 0.72 4.02 -0.97
C ARG A 19 -0.42 3.89 -1.98
N PRO A 20 -1.68 4.09 -1.55
CA PRO A 20 -2.79 4.21 -2.49
C PRO A 20 -2.73 5.56 -3.21
N ALA A 21 -3.09 5.57 -4.49
CA ALA A 21 -3.04 6.77 -5.31
C ALA A 21 -4.19 6.80 -6.32
N THR A 22 -4.41 7.98 -6.91
CA THR A 22 -5.27 8.11 -8.08
C THR A 22 -4.46 7.87 -9.36
N THR A 23 -5.13 7.84 -10.50
CA THR A 23 -4.47 7.67 -11.82
C THR A 23 -3.45 8.77 -12.12
N ARG A 24 -3.50 9.90 -11.43
CA ARG A 24 -2.52 11.00 -11.54
C ARG A 24 -1.54 11.02 -10.37
N LEU A 25 -1.52 9.99 -9.56
CA LEU A 25 -0.71 9.84 -8.37
C LEU A 25 -1.03 10.86 -7.25
N ASP A 26 -2.24 11.37 -7.20
CA ASP A 26 -2.69 12.21 -6.09
C ASP A 26 -2.92 11.37 -4.84
N PRO A 27 -2.74 11.96 -3.63
CA PRO A 27 -2.99 11.24 -2.39
C PRO A 27 -4.50 11.01 -2.19
N THR A 28 -4.85 9.87 -1.57
CA THR A 28 -6.24 9.47 -1.37
C THR A 28 -6.75 9.72 0.05
N THR A 29 -5.85 9.90 1.02
CA THR A 29 -6.19 10.15 2.43
C THR A 29 -5.22 11.16 3.04
N PRO A 30 -5.56 11.78 4.20
CA PRO A 30 -4.62 12.65 4.91
C PRO A 30 -3.31 11.97 5.31
N ALA A 31 -3.36 10.70 5.71
CA ALA A 31 -2.15 9.94 6.06
C ALA A 31 -1.21 9.80 4.86
N VAL A 32 -1.75 9.55 3.69
CA VAL A 32 -0.97 9.45 2.44
C VAL A 32 -0.41 10.81 2.04
N ARG A 33 -1.17 11.88 2.28
CA ARG A 33 -0.69 13.25 2.03
C ARG A 33 0.53 13.60 2.87
N ARG A 34 0.62 13.09 4.09
CA ARG A 34 1.82 13.29 4.93
C ARG A 34 3.08 12.73 4.30
N LEU A 35 2.98 11.63 3.55
CA LEU A 35 4.13 11.09 2.81
C LEU A 35 4.71 12.11 1.83
N GLU A 36 3.86 12.86 1.14
CA GLU A 36 4.31 13.90 0.21
C GLU A 36 5.01 15.04 0.95
N GLN A 37 4.50 15.42 2.12
CA GLN A 37 5.12 16.46 2.95
C GLN A 37 6.50 16.03 3.45
N VAL A 38 6.64 14.80 3.94
CA VAL A 38 7.89 14.25 4.45
C VAL A 38 8.89 14.01 3.31
N GLY A 39 8.42 13.54 2.16
CA GLY A 39 9.24 13.33 0.98
C GLY A 39 9.69 14.62 0.29
N GLY A 40 8.93 15.68 0.46
CA GLY A 40 9.28 17.02 -0.03
C GLY A 40 9.31 17.14 -1.55
N PRO A 41 10.01 18.20 -2.06
CA PRO A 41 10.05 18.50 -3.50
C PRO A 41 10.62 17.39 -4.37
N GLU A 42 11.60 16.63 -3.89
CA GLU A 42 12.18 15.52 -4.65
C GLU A 42 11.15 14.45 -4.95
N PHE A 43 10.40 14.04 -3.93
CA PHE A 43 9.34 13.04 -4.08
C PHE A 43 8.28 13.53 -5.07
N THR A 44 7.82 14.76 -4.91
CA THR A 44 6.83 15.38 -5.80
C THR A 44 7.35 15.46 -7.25
N ALA A 45 8.61 15.78 -7.44
CA ALA A 45 9.22 15.85 -8.77
C ALA A 45 9.21 14.47 -9.46
N HIS A 46 9.53 13.39 -8.73
CA HIS A 46 9.49 12.04 -9.27
C HIS A 46 8.09 11.64 -9.72
N MET A 47 7.06 12.03 -8.97
CA MET A 47 5.67 11.74 -9.34
C MET A 47 5.23 12.48 -10.62
N ARG A 48 5.68 13.70 -10.83
CA ARG A 48 5.35 14.50 -12.01
C ARG A 48 5.88 13.93 -13.31
N LEU A 49 6.89 13.07 -13.26
CA LEU A 49 7.46 12.44 -14.44
C LEU A 49 6.61 11.25 -14.93
N GLN A 50 5.63 10.83 -14.16
CA GLN A 50 4.80 9.69 -14.49
C GLN A 50 3.65 10.08 -15.40
N LYS A 51 3.33 9.21 -16.37
CA LYS A 51 2.14 9.33 -17.20
C LYS A 51 0.91 8.92 -16.37
N GLU A 52 -0.27 9.32 -16.83
CA GLU A 52 -1.51 8.85 -16.23
C GLU A 52 -1.59 7.31 -16.30
N LEU A 53 -1.93 6.69 -15.17
CA LEU A 53 -1.97 5.24 -15.01
C LEU A 53 -3.42 4.75 -14.91
N ALA A 54 -3.63 3.49 -15.27
CA ALA A 54 -4.94 2.85 -15.11
C ALA A 54 -5.17 2.39 -13.67
N VAL A 55 -6.42 2.34 -13.24
CA VAL A 55 -6.80 1.71 -11.97
C VAL A 55 -6.37 0.23 -11.99
N GLY A 56 -5.74 -0.21 -10.93
CA GLY A 56 -5.15 -1.56 -10.84
C GLY A 56 -3.66 -1.63 -11.18
N ALA A 57 -3.08 -0.55 -11.69
CA ALA A 57 -1.65 -0.47 -11.94
C ALA A 57 -0.86 -0.10 -10.68
N ALA A 58 0.43 -0.37 -10.70
CA ALA A 58 1.35 0.10 -9.67
C ALA A 58 2.69 0.49 -10.32
N VAL A 59 3.29 1.54 -9.82
CA VAL A 59 4.57 2.06 -10.32
C VAL A 59 5.50 2.37 -9.16
N VAL A 60 6.80 2.13 -9.37
CA VAL A 60 7.85 2.44 -8.40
C VAL A 60 8.50 3.76 -8.76
N THR A 61 8.61 4.66 -7.78
CA THR A 61 9.44 5.86 -7.90
C THR A 61 10.43 5.91 -6.75
N ALA A 62 11.50 6.70 -6.91
CA ALA A 62 12.34 7.00 -5.78
C ALA A 62 11.54 7.81 -4.75
N GLY A 63 11.84 7.61 -3.47
CA GLY A 63 11.34 8.45 -2.39
C GLY A 63 12.00 9.82 -2.41
N GLY A 64 12.26 10.39 -1.26
CA GLY A 64 12.93 11.67 -1.15
C GLY A 64 12.81 12.25 0.25
N GLY A 65 13.44 13.37 0.49
CA GLY A 65 13.38 14.07 1.76
C GLY A 65 13.71 13.18 2.95
N ASP A 66 12.83 13.22 3.95
CA ASP A 66 12.99 12.46 5.18
C ASP A 66 12.17 11.15 5.19
N LEU A 67 11.72 10.66 4.02
CA LEU A 67 11.04 9.38 3.95
C LEU A 67 11.94 8.24 4.44
N PRO A 68 11.41 7.29 5.23
CA PRO A 68 12.21 6.21 5.81
C PRO A 68 12.42 5.02 4.85
N ALA A 69 12.19 5.23 3.56
CA ALA A 69 12.39 4.24 2.50
C ALA A 69 12.97 4.91 1.26
N GLU A 70 13.85 4.20 0.55
CA GLU A 70 14.42 4.70 -0.70
C GLU A 70 13.38 4.79 -1.82
N PHE A 71 12.38 3.91 -1.80
CA PHE A 71 11.41 3.78 -2.87
C PHE A 71 9.99 3.89 -2.36
N VAL A 72 9.08 4.29 -3.25
CA VAL A 72 7.65 4.31 -3.02
C VAL A 72 6.97 3.57 -4.17
N ILE A 73 6.06 2.67 -3.82
CA ILE A 73 5.21 1.97 -4.78
C ILE A 73 3.83 2.62 -4.74
N HIS A 74 3.41 3.18 -5.86
CA HIS A 74 2.12 3.83 -5.98
C HIS A 74 1.11 2.82 -6.52
N ALA A 75 0.12 2.45 -5.71
CA ALA A 75 -0.94 1.52 -6.07
C ALA A 75 -2.19 2.33 -6.49
N VAL A 76 -2.54 2.29 -7.76
CA VAL A 76 -3.61 3.12 -8.31
C VAL A 76 -4.97 2.46 -8.07
N ILE A 77 -5.79 3.07 -7.20
CA ILE A 77 -7.05 2.47 -6.73
C ILE A 77 -8.30 3.19 -7.22
N ARG A 78 -8.18 4.38 -7.80
CA ARG A 78 -9.32 5.14 -8.33
C ARG A 78 -8.92 6.15 -9.38
N SER A 79 -9.93 6.64 -10.14
CA SER A 79 -9.82 7.77 -11.05
C SER A 79 -10.97 8.74 -10.82
N ASP A 80 -11.06 9.80 -11.63
CA ASP A 80 -12.17 10.73 -11.58
C ASP A 80 -13.51 10.07 -11.97
N THR A 81 -13.46 8.96 -12.74
CA THR A 81 -14.65 8.26 -13.24
C THR A 81 -14.84 6.87 -12.63
N GLU A 82 -13.81 6.32 -12.01
CA GLU A 82 -13.84 4.99 -11.40
C GLU A 82 -13.66 5.12 -9.88
N PRO A 83 -14.71 4.86 -9.08
CA PRO A 83 -14.60 4.88 -7.62
C PRO A 83 -13.74 3.72 -7.12
N VAL A 84 -13.38 3.77 -5.85
CA VAL A 84 -12.70 2.67 -5.18
C VAL A 84 -13.63 1.44 -5.15
N THR A 85 -13.12 0.30 -5.61
CA THR A 85 -13.81 -1.00 -5.56
C THR A 85 -12.90 -2.06 -4.96
N ARG A 86 -13.50 -3.16 -4.48
CA ARG A 86 -12.73 -4.30 -3.98
C ARG A 86 -11.82 -4.87 -5.08
N GLU A 87 -12.32 -5.00 -6.30
CA GLU A 87 -11.56 -5.51 -7.44
C GLU A 87 -10.41 -4.59 -7.81
N GLY A 88 -10.65 -3.28 -7.82
CA GLY A 88 -9.61 -2.29 -8.11
C GLY A 88 -8.49 -2.32 -7.08
N VAL A 89 -8.84 -2.40 -5.79
CA VAL A 89 -7.88 -2.53 -4.69
C VAL A 89 -7.10 -3.84 -4.81
N ALA A 90 -7.78 -4.95 -5.09
CA ALA A 90 -7.13 -6.25 -5.25
C ALA A 90 -6.08 -6.21 -6.38
N ARG A 91 -6.44 -5.66 -7.54
CA ARG A 91 -5.52 -5.55 -8.68
C ARG A 91 -4.34 -4.63 -8.39
N ALA A 92 -4.61 -3.47 -7.78
CA ALA A 92 -3.56 -2.51 -7.44
C ALA A 92 -2.57 -3.08 -6.42
N TRP A 93 -3.09 -3.76 -5.40
CA TRP A 93 -2.27 -4.42 -4.39
C TRP A 93 -1.44 -5.57 -4.98
N GLN A 94 -2.05 -6.39 -5.82
CA GLN A 94 -1.33 -7.44 -6.54
C GLN A 94 -0.21 -6.86 -7.41
N SER A 95 -0.50 -5.79 -8.15
CA SER A 95 0.51 -5.10 -8.96
C SER A 95 1.65 -4.53 -8.11
N ALA A 96 1.33 -3.98 -6.94
CA ALA A 96 2.33 -3.47 -6.01
C ALA A 96 3.25 -4.60 -5.50
N LEU A 97 2.69 -5.74 -5.16
CA LEU A 97 3.47 -6.91 -4.73
C LEU A 97 4.34 -7.46 -5.87
N GLU A 98 3.85 -7.45 -7.10
CA GLU A 98 4.65 -7.81 -8.28
C GLU A 98 5.82 -6.86 -8.48
N ARG A 99 5.63 -5.55 -8.28
CA ARG A 99 6.74 -4.58 -8.31
C ARG A 99 7.76 -4.88 -7.22
N ALA A 100 7.30 -5.18 -6.00
CA ALA A 100 8.18 -5.54 -4.90
C ALA A 100 9.00 -6.80 -5.22
N ARG A 101 8.39 -7.78 -5.87
CA ARG A 101 9.07 -8.99 -6.33
C ARG A 101 10.14 -8.69 -7.38
N GLU A 102 9.79 -7.90 -8.38
CA GLU A 102 10.71 -7.54 -9.48
C GLU A 102 11.93 -6.75 -8.97
N TRP A 103 11.72 -5.87 -8.00
CA TRP A 103 12.78 -5.06 -7.41
C TRP A 103 13.49 -5.75 -6.24
N GLU A 104 13.03 -6.94 -5.85
CA GLU A 104 13.54 -7.69 -4.70
C GLU A 104 13.52 -6.89 -3.39
N PHE A 105 12.43 -6.15 -3.16
CA PHE A 105 12.22 -5.46 -1.89
C PHE A 105 11.88 -6.49 -0.82
N ALA A 106 12.73 -6.62 0.18
CA ALA A 106 12.53 -7.59 1.26
C ALA A 106 11.46 -7.12 2.24
N ARG A 107 11.41 -5.83 2.54
CA ARG A 107 10.49 -5.25 3.54
C ARG A 107 9.63 -4.16 2.92
N LEU A 108 8.31 -4.31 3.08
CA LEU A 108 7.33 -3.32 2.68
C LEU A 108 6.57 -2.78 3.90
N THR A 109 6.19 -1.52 3.83
CA THR A 109 5.13 -0.94 4.66
C THR A 109 3.98 -0.53 3.76
N VAL A 110 2.74 -0.72 4.22
CA VAL A 110 1.53 -0.41 3.45
C VAL A 110 0.40 -0.02 4.39
N PRO A 111 -0.34 1.07 4.10
CA PRO A 111 -1.56 1.39 4.85
C PRO A 111 -2.73 0.57 4.31
N PRO A 112 -3.88 0.59 4.98
CA PRO A 112 -5.10 0.05 4.39
C PRO A 112 -5.38 0.71 3.03
N LEU A 113 -5.56 -0.09 2.01
CA LEU A 113 -5.82 0.40 0.66
C LEU A 113 -7.32 0.54 0.42
N GLY A 114 -7.74 1.70 -0.06
CA GLY A 114 -9.13 1.94 -0.45
C GLY A 114 -10.08 2.34 0.68
N THR A 115 -9.57 2.61 1.87
CA THR A 115 -10.37 3.15 2.98
C THR A 115 -10.43 4.68 2.93
N GLY A 116 -11.25 5.26 3.78
CA GLY A 116 -11.49 6.70 3.86
C GLY A 116 -12.96 7.00 3.69
N ALA A 117 -13.35 8.27 3.86
CA ALA A 117 -14.76 8.68 3.78
C ALA A 117 -15.37 8.35 2.42
N GLY A 118 -16.47 7.60 2.41
CA GLY A 118 -17.19 7.22 1.20
C GLY A 118 -16.58 6.07 0.40
N ASN A 119 -15.49 5.45 0.89
CA ASN A 119 -14.80 4.33 0.25
C ASN A 119 -15.11 3.02 0.97
N LEU A 120 -14.21 2.03 0.86
CA LEU A 120 -14.39 0.72 1.49
C LEU A 120 -14.35 0.82 3.01
N ALA A 121 -15.15 0.00 3.68
CA ALA A 121 -14.97 -0.25 5.10
C ALA A 121 -13.62 -0.92 5.35
N VAL A 122 -13.03 -0.68 6.52
CA VAL A 122 -11.72 -1.24 6.86
C VAL A 122 -11.74 -2.77 6.84
N GLU A 123 -12.84 -3.39 7.24
CA GLU A 123 -13.03 -4.85 7.21
C GLU A 123 -12.96 -5.41 5.79
N ASP A 124 -13.53 -4.69 4.81
CA ASP A 124 -13.49 -5.09 3.40
C ASP A 124 -12.07 -4.93 2.83
N ALA A 125 -11.42 -3.85 3.13
CA ALA A 125 -10.03 -3.62 2.71
C ALA A 125 -9.11 -4.70 3.32
N ALA A 126 -9.28 -5.01 4.59
CA ALA A 126 -8.51 -6.04 5.28
C ALA A 126 -8.68 -7.40 4.61
N GLU A 127 -9.90 -7.79 4.31
CA GLU A 127 -10.17 -9.08 3.68
C GLU A 127 -9.54 -9.19 2.29
N VAL A 128 -9.69 -8.17 1.47
CA VAL A 128 -9.12 -8.12 0.13
C VAL A 128 -7.58 -8.16 0.18
N MET A 129 -6.98 -7.33 1.03
CA MET A 129 -5.52 -7.22 1.11
C MET A 129 -4.89 -8.50 1.64
N VAL A 130 -5.47 -9.12 2.65
CA VAL A 130 -4.95 -10.37 3.23
C VAL A 130 -5.08 -11.53 2.23
N GLN A 131 -6.17 -11.59 1.48
CA GLN A 131 -6.34 -12.61 0.45
C GLN A 131 -5.26 -12.51 -0.64
N VAL A 132 -5.01 -11.32 -1.13
CA VAL A 132 -3.99 -11.08 -2.16
C VAL A 132 -2.59 -11.40 -1.62
N LEU A 133 -2.27 -10.99 -0.40
CA LEU A 133 -1.00 -11.31 0.26
C LEU A 133 -0.78 -12.81 0.36
N LYS A 134 -1.79 -13.56 0.78
CA LYS A 134 -1.68 -15.01 0.94
C LYS A 134 -1.38 -15.71 -0.39
N VAL A 135 -2.06 -15.30 -1.45
CA VAL A 135 -1.83 -15.87 -2.79
C VAL A 135 -0.42 -15.54 -3.27
N HIS A 136 0.01 -14.28 -3.11
CA HIS A 136 1.35 -13.85 -3.52
C HIS A 136 2.45 -14.59 -2.75
N GLY A 137 2.32 -14.69 -1.43
CA GLY A 137 3.31 -15.36 -0.57
C GLY A 137 3.46 -16.85 -0.84
N GLY A 138 2.45 -17.49 -1.40
CA GLY A 138 2.52 -18.90 -1.81
C GLY A 138 3.38 -19.16 -3.04
N SER A 139 3.73 -18.11 -3.80
CA SER A 139 4.43 -18.25 -5.09
C SER A 139 5.67 -17.37 -5.26
N ALA A 140 5.95 -16.47 -4.33
CA ALA A 140 7.03 -15.49 -4.47
C ALA A 140 7.84 -15.34 -3.17
N ALA A 141 9.18 -15.20 -3.33
CA ALA A 141 10.09 -15.01 -2.20
C ALA A 141 10.09 -13.55 -1.68
N PHE A 142 9.74 -12.58 -2.52
CA PHE A 142 9.71 -11.17 -2.17
C PHE A 142 8.30 -10.60 -2.32
N PRO A 143 7.88 -9.72 -1.37
CA PRO A 143 8.61 -9.31 -0.17
C PRO A 143 8.66 -10.43 0.89
N ALA A 144 9.68 -10.44 1.73
CA ALA A 144 9.78 -11.37 2.86
C ALA A 144 8.97 -10.90 4.07
N ASP A 145 8.91 -9.60 4.29
CA ASP A 145 8.21 -8.97 5.41
C ASP A 145 7.29 -7.87 4.93
N VAL A 146 6.05 -7.88 5.40
CA VAL A 146 5.06 -6.84 5.13
C VAL A 146 4.51 -6.34 6.46
N ALA A 147 4.65 -5.04 6.71
CA ALA A 147 4.01 -4.36 7.83
C ALA A 147 2.79 -3.57 7.31
N ILE A 148 1.61 -3.98 7.72
CA ILE A 148 0.38 -3.23 7.47
C ILE A 148 0.28 -2.18 8.56
N VAL A 149 0.38 -0.91 8.18
CA VAL A 149 0.45 0.22 9.12
C VAL A 149 -0.91 0.88 9.20
N VAL A 150 -1.52 0.79 10.36
CA VAL A 150 -2.86 1.35 10.64
C VAL A 150 -2.76 2.49 11.64
N GLU A 151 -3.77 3.35 11.68
CA GLU A 151 -3.79 4.52 12.55
C GLU A 151 -4.44 4.26 13.90
N THR A 152 -5.30 3.23 14.01
CA THR A 152 -6.08 2.95 15.24
C THR A 152 -5.99 1.48 15.64
N PRO A 153 -6.19 1.17 16.95
CA PRO A 153 -6.31 -0.23 17.40
C PRO A 153 -7.49 -0.97 16.77
N GLU A 154 -8.58 -0.27 16.47
CA GLU A 154 -9.76 -0.87 15.82
C GLU A 154 -9.43 -1.37 14.41
N ASP A 155 -8.69 -0.57 13.65
CA ASP A 155 -8.22 -0.97 12.32
C ASP A 155 -7.28 -2.17 12.40
N ARG A 156 -6.40 -2.20 13.41
CA ARG A 156 -5.54 -3.34 13.66
C ARG A 156 -6.34 -4.62 13.91
N GLU A 157 -7.39 -4.54 14.71
CA GLU A 157 -8.24 -5.70 14.98
C GLU A 157 -8.87 -6.25 13.69
N ALA A 158 -9.31 -5.38 12.78
CA ALA A 158 -9.90 -5.81 11.52
C ALA A 158 -8.89 -6.60 10.66
N PHE A 159 -7.66 -6.14 10.56
CA PHE A 159 -6.61 -6.83 9.81
C PHE A 159 -6.16 -8.12 10.50
N GLU A 160 -5.99 -8.12 11.80
CA GLU A 160 -5.63 -9.32 12.55
C GLU A 160 -6.73 -10.39 12.44
N ALA A 161 -7.99 -10.00 12.48
CA ALA A 161 -9.12 -10.92 12.28
C ALA A 161 -9.10 -11.54 10.87
N ALA A 162 -8.81 -10.73 9.84
CA ALA A 162 -8.68 -11.22 8.47
C ALA A 162 -7.51 -12.21 8.32
N LEU A 163 -6.38 -11.92 8.95
CA LEU A 163 -5.23 -12.81 8.96
C LEU A 163 -5.55 -14.16 9.63
N GLN A 164 -6.25 -14.15 10.75
CA GLN A 164 -6.66 -15.36 11.45
C GLN A 164 -7.62 -16.21 10.62
N ARG A 165 -8.63 -15.60 10.00
CA ARG A 165 -9.61 -16.31 9.16
C ARG A 165 -8.96 -17.02 8.00
N ARG A 166 -7.89 -16.48 7.47
CA ARG A 166 -7.22 -17.03 6.30
C ARG A 166 -6.01 -17.91 6.61
N GLY A 167 -5.69 -18.09 7.90
CA GLY A 167 -4.51 -18.84 8.30
C GLY A 167 -3.21 -18.25 7.77
N ALA A 168 -3.16 -16.93 7.60
CA ALA A 168 -2.05 -16.22 6.97
C ALA A 168 -0.96 -15.79 7.98
N ALA A 169 -0.99 -16.30 9.20
CA ALA A 169 0.05 -16.04 10.19
C ALA A 169 1.41 -16.64 9.79
N GLU A 170 1.39 -17.64 8.93
CA GLU A 170 2.57 -18.26 8.34
C GLU A 170 2.68 -17.87 6.87
N TRP A 171 3.72 -17.18 6.59
CA TRP A 171 4.05 -16.70 5.26
C TRP A 171 5.26 -17.46 4.72
#